data_543d2c9075bc2269475c2eafefdda7a9
#
_entry.id   543d2c9075bc2269475c2eafefdda7a9
#
_cell.length_a   1.000
_cell.length_b   1.000
_cell.length_c   1.000
_cell.angle_alpha   90.00
_cell.angle_beta   90.00
_cell.angle_gamma   90.00
#
_symmetry.space_group_name_H-M   'P 1'
#
loop_
_entity.id
_entity.type
_entity.pdbx_description
1 polymer ?
#
loop_
_entity_poly.entity_id
_entity_poly.type
_entity_poly.pdbx_seq_one_letter_code
_entity_poly.pdbx_strand_id
1 'polypeptide(L)'
;MIVDRDSQHGDNRQRNDNVGFVSLYLASVCNDREEDIFFNRRGVSFELSARAGDYEKYCNATNCDFLKKKPLPSFGWQQFELRATFLGALTSDEDPITLKLKIKSPDISLSMLSTPTALADSVASTFLGNKEHGDVIFRLGTRELHAHRGFLSARSEYFSALFNSGMRETRDLTADDRMVVTVTDFSYDEFFVMMRYLHTGSLNFLAGPDVSAASLFKISDKYNVQGLRDAMEDCIVDNMDVGNVVATLFDFAHRFPTLRQTCLDFIAEHFDEVRKTGLIEKVEWSVENYRDYAELMNEIVKIAPDSVVHKV
;
A
#
# COMPACT_ATOMS: atom_id res chain seq x y z
N MET A 1 16.32 -0.34 17.63
CA MET A 1 17.58 -0.40 18.40
C MET A 1 17.61 0.81 19.31
N ILE A 2 17.58 0.59 20.63
CA ILE A 2 17.71 1.65 21.63
C ILE A 2 19.21 1.95 21.74
N VAL A 3 19.64 3.13 21.38
CA VAL A 3 21.03 3.54 21.50
C VAL A 3 21.11 4.54 22.66
N ASP A 4 21.69 4.09 23.76
CA ASP A 4 22.13 4.97 24.83
C ASP A 4 23.43 5.63 24.37
N ARG A 5 23.44 6.90 24.06
CA ARG A 5 24.65 7.67 23.76
C ARG A 5 24.91 8.57 24.96
N ASP A 6 25.75 8.11 25.85
CA ASP A 6 26.56 9.00 26.68
C ASP A 6 27.54 9.76 25.77
N SER A 7 27.22 11.00 25.47
CA SER A 7 28.10 11.87 24.72
C SER A 7 29.23 12.35 25.64
N GLN A 8 30.39 11.72 25.53
CA GLN A 8 31.67 12.31 25.96
C GLN A 8 32.04 13.44 24.98
N HIS A 9 31.75 14.66 25.36
CA HIS A 9 32.51 15.83 24.90
C HIS A 9 32.65 16.76 26.11
N GLY A 10 33.89 16.87 26.59
CA GLY A 10 34.24 17.77 27.64
C GLY A 10 34.03 19.21 27.25
N ASP A 11 33.24 19.92 28.01
CA ASP A 11 33.41 21.34 28.28
C ASP A 11 32.81 21.65 29.66
N ASN A 12 33.64 22.27 30.51
CA ASN A 12 33.36 22.60 31.87
C ASN A 12 32.26 23.66 31.98
N ARG A 13 31.02 23.24 32.18
CA ARG A 13 29.97 24.05 32.83
C ARG A 13 29.11 23.10 33.67
N GLN A 14 29.03 23.40 34.98
CA GLN A 14 28.16 22.72 35.92
C GLN A 14 26.74 22.67 35.34
N ARG A 15 26.36 21.49 34.78
CA ARG A 15 24.98 21.16 34.41
C ARG A 15 24.44 20.18 35.47
N ASN A 16 23.21 20.43 35.87
CA ASN A 16 22.42 19.49 36.67
C ASN A 16 22.30 18.18 35.90
N ASP A 17 23.11 17.20 36.20
CA ASP A 17 23.40 15.99 35.42
C ASP A 17 22.38 14.85 35.55
N ASN A 18 21.08 15.16 35.75
CA ASN A 18 20.05 14.11 35.91
C ASN A 18 18.90 14.18 34.90
N VAL A 19 19.03 14.88 33.78
CA VAL A 19 17.98 14.95 32.76
C VAL A 19 18.46 14.19 31.53
N GLY A 20 18.41 12.85 31.56
CA GLY A 20 18.59 12.01 30.40
C GLY A 20 17.28 11.84 29.64
N PHE A 21 17.39 11.64 28.31
CA PHE A 21 16.25 11.33 27.44
C PHE A 21 16.39 9.92 26.88
N VAL A 22 15.25 9.26 26.67
CA VAL A 22 15.15 8.08 25.82
C VAL A 22 14.99 8.58 24.38
N SER A 23 15.80 8.03 23.48
CA SER A 23 15.72 8.33 22.04
C SER A 23 15.16 7.11 21.30
N LEU A 24 14.29 7.33 20.34
CA LEU A 24 13.66 6.25 19.56
C LEU A 24 13.77 6.53 18.07
N TYR A 25 14.37 5.59 17.33
CA TYR A 25 14.61 5.72 15.89
C TYR A 25 14.18 4.47 15.13
N LEU A 26 13.59 4.69 13.97
CA LEU A 26 13.41 3.69 12.94
C LEU A 26 14.52 3.84 11.90
N ALA A 27 15.31 2.79 11.72
CA ALA A 27 16.31 2.71 10.67
C ALA A 27 15.99 1.53 9.75
N SER A 28 16.12 1.74 8.45
CA SER A 28 16.04 0.63 7.51
C SER A 28 17.37 -0.15 7.52
N VAL A 29 17.27 -1.45 7.52
CA VAL A 29 18.41 -2.36 7.40
C VAL A 29 18.35 -3.00 6.02
N CYS A 30 19.37 -2.73 5.19
CA CYS A 30 19.54 -3.43 3.92
C CYS A 30 20.20 -4.78 4.21
N ASN A 31 19.62 -5.88 3.76
CA ASN A 31 20.30 -7.16 3.81
C ASN A 31 21.18 -7.30 2.55
N ASP A 32 22.26 -8.10 2.62
CA ASP A 32 23.25 -8.28 1.54
C ASP A 32 22.66 -8.89 0.24
N ARG A 33 21.40 -9.32 0.26
CA ARG A 33 20.66 -9.87 -0.89
C ARG A 33 19.73 -8.88 -1.57
N GLU A 34 19.52 -7.70 -0.97
CA GLU A 34 18.75 -6.62 -1.61
C GLU A 34 19.67 -5.84 -2.56
N GLU A 35 19.58 -6.12 -3.86
CA GLU A 35 20.25 -5.33 -4.89
C GLU A 35 19.73 -3.90 -4.93
N ASP A 36 20.53 -2.98 -5.45
CA ASP A 36 20.39 -1.51 -5.38
C ASP A 36 19.02 -0.95 -5.82
N ILE A 37 18.26 -1.70 -6.58
CA ILE A 37 17.01 -1.26 -7.23
C ILE A 37 15.80 -1.28 -6.26
N PHE A 38 15.84 -2.09 -5.19
CA PHE A 38 14.66 -2.39 -4.37
C PHE A 38 14.62 -1.68 -3.01
N PHE A 39 15.64 -0.90 -2.68
CA PHE A 39 15.76 -0.35 -1.32
C PHE A 39 15.16 1.06 -1.14
N ASN A 40 14.75 1.73 -2.19
CA ASN A 40 14.23 3.09 -2.11
C ASN A 40 12.75 3.08 -1.71
N ARG A 41 12.46 3.35 -0.44
CA ARG A 41 11.09 3.52 0.08
C ARG A 41 10.84 4.99 0.36
N ARG A 42 9.93 5.60 -0.41
CA ARG A 42 9.58 7.02 -0.30
C ARG A 42 8.21 7.20 0.33
N GLY A 43 8.01 8.33 0.96
CA GLY A 43 6.70 8.72 1.49
C GLY A 43 6.21 7.86 2.65
N VAL A 44 7.07 7.08 3.31
CA VAL A 44 6.68 6.18 4.39
C VAL A 44 6.21 6.99 5.60
N SER A 45 5.03 6.69 6.09
CA SER A 45 4.52 7.21 7.35
C SER A 45 4.54 6.10 8.39
N PHE A 46 4.97 6.41 9.61
CA PHE A 46 5.00 5.42 10.67
C PHE A 46 4.69 6.01 12.04
N GLU A 47 4.18 5.16 12.91
CA GLU A 47 3.98 5.42 14.31
C GLU A 47 4.91 4.51 15.12
N LEU A 48 5.66 5.10 16.02
CA LEU A 48 6.43 4.38 17.02
C LEU A 48 5.79 4.63 18.39
N SER A 49 5.48 3.55 19.11
CA SER A 49 5.10 3.66 20.52
C SER A 49 6.04 2.85 21.40
N ALA A 50 6.25 3.35 22.59
CA ALA A 50 6.99 2.67 23.64
C ALA A 50 6.15 2.65 24.91
N ARG A 51 6.00 1.47 25.50
CA ARG A 51 5.26 1.25 26.74
C ARG A 51 6.18 0.66 27.80
N ALA A 52 6.11 1.25 28.99
CA ALA A 52 6.80 0.79 30.18
C ALA A 52 5.79 0.76 31.34
N GLY A 53 5.44 -0.43 31.84
CA GLY A 53 4.35 -0.58 32.81
C GLY A 53 3.03 0.00 32.28
N ASP A 54 2.43 0.91 33.04
CA ASP A 54 1.20 1.60 32.66
C ASP A 54 1.43 2.86 31.82
N TYR A 55 2.67 3.25 31.59
CA TYR A 55 3.02 4.42 30.80
C TYR A 55 3.23 4.05 29.34
N GLU A 56 2.50 4.69 28.42
CA GLU A 56 2.67 4.54 26.98
C GLU A 56 2.79 5.90 26.30
N LYS A 57 3.74 6.03 25.40
CA LYS A 57 3.92 7.20 24.55
C LYS A 57 4.10 6.79 23.11
N TYR A 58 3.50 7.54 22.21
CA TYR A 58 3.61 7.36 20.77
C TYR A 58 4.02 8.65 20.07
N CYS A 59 4.67 8.51 18.94
CA CYS A 59 5.04 9.59 18.04
C CYS A 59 4.86 9.16 16.59
N ASN A 60 4.43 10.08 15.74
CA ASN A 60 4.15 9.85 14.34
C ASN A 60 5.17 10.58 13.47
N ALA A 61 5.64 9.93 12.42
CA ALA A 61 6.41 10.53 11.34
C ALA A 61 5.71 10.28 10.01
N THR A 62 5.70 11.29 9.15
CA THR A 62 5.03 11.22 7.84
C THR A 62 6.00 11.60 6.74
N ASN A 63 5.79 11.02 5.56
CA ASN A 63 6.54 11.32 4.35
C ASN A 63 8.07 11.13 4.50
N CYS A 64 8.49 10.04 5.13
CA CYS A 64 9.90 9.70 5.34
C CYS A 64 10.44 8.90 4.16
N ASP A 65 11.59 9.32 3.63
CA ASP A 65 12.26 8.64 2.52
C ASP A 65 13.41 7.77 3.04
N PHE A 66 13.24 6.46 3.01
CA PHE A 66 14.30 5.50 3.29
C PHE A 66 15.02 5.16 1.98
N LEU A 67 16.06 5.91 1.68
CA LEU A 67 16.87 5.75 0.47
C LEU A 67 18.18 5.02 0.79
N LYS A 68 18.72 4.25 -0.17
CA LYS A 68 20.04 3.62 -0.03
C LYS A 68 21.14 4.66 -0.16
N LYS A 69 21.39 5.42 0.90
CA LYS A 69 22.52 6.34 1.05
C LYS A 69 23.32 5.93 2.27
N LYS A 70 24.63 6.11 2.22
CA LYS A 70 25.50 5.91 3.39
C LYS A 70 25.78 7.26 4.05
N PRO A 71 25.52 7.44 5.35
CA PRO A 71 24.89 6.48 6.26
C PRO A 71 23.40 6.25 5.92
N LEU A 72 22.88 5.06 6.24
CA LEU A 72 21.47 4.74 6.03
C LEU A 72 20.59 5.73 6.81
N PRO A 73 19.54 6.29 6.17
CA PRO A 73 18.67 7.23 6.83
C PRO A 73 17.95 6.58 8.02
N SER A 74 17.89 7.29 9.11
CA SER A 74 17.09 6.94 10.27
C SER A 74 16.17 8.09 10.62
N PHE A 75 14.93 7.78 10.96
CA PHE A 75 13.92 8.75 11.34
C PHE A 75 13.44 8.46 12.75
N GLY A 76 13.33 9.50 13.60
CA GLY A 76 12.92 9.29 14.97
C GLY A 76 13.09 10.55 15.81
N TRP A 77 13.03 10.35 17.10
CA TRP A 77 13.01 11.41 18.10
C TRP A 77 14.17 11.26 19.08
N GLN A 78 15.07 12.23 19.07
CA GLN A 78 16.24 12.27 19.97
C GLN A 78 15.83 12.46 21.44
N GLN A 79 14.73 13.16 21.66
CA GLN A 79 14.15 13.40 23.00
C GLN A 79 12.73 12.84 23.01
N PHE A 80 12.61 11.50 22.84
CA PHE A 80 11.32 10.84 22.83
C PHE A 80 10.59 10.99 24.16
N GLU A 81 11.30 10.73 25.29
CA GLU A 81 10.78 10.90 26.63
C GLU A 81 11.92 11.11 27.64
N LEU A 82 11.61 11.77 28.77
CA LEU A 82 12.52 11.82 29.91
C LEU A 82 12.79 10.41 30.45
N ARG A 83 14.06 10.07 30.61
CA ARG A 83 14.48 8.77 31.14
C ARG A 83 13.84 8.47 32.51
N ALA A 84 13.78 9.45 33.37
CA ALA A 84 13.19 9.33 34.72
C ALA A 84 11.67 8.99 34.64
N THR A 85 10.93 9.60 33.71
CA THR A 85 9.50 9.34 33.52
C THR A 85 9.29 7.93 32.99
N PHE A 86 10.05 7.55 31.95
CA PHE A 86 9.88 6.28 31.27
C PHE A 86 10.29 5.08 32.14
N LEU A 87 11.46 5.15 32.78
CA LEU A 87 11.93 4.09 33.66
C LEU A 87 11.23 4.09 35.02
N GLY A 88 10.76 5.25 35.49
CA GLY A 88 10.00 5.35 36.76
C GLY A 88 8.61 4.72 36.69
N ALA A 89 8.13 4.38 35.50
CA ALA A 89 6.89 3.63 35.30
C ALA A 89 7.06 2.10 35.41
N LEU A 90 8.30 1.61 35.46
CA LEU A 90 8.60 0.20 35.71
C LEU A 90 8.53 -0.06 37.22
N THR A 91 7.94 -1.19 37.60
CA THR A 91 7.84 -1.63 38.98
C THR A 91 9.02 -2.50 39.41
N SER A 92 9.69 -3.10 38.43
CA SER A 92 10.93 -3.87 38.59
C SER A 92 11.84 -3.77 37.38
N ASP A 93 13.11 -4.13 37.54
CA ASP A 93 14.09 -4.19 36.43
C ASP A 93 13.77 -5.31 35.41
N GLU A 94 12.87 -6.23 35.76
CA GLU A 94 12.44 -7.33 34.89
C GLU A 94 11.16 -6.98 34.10
N ASP A 95 10.54 -5.84 34.36
CA ASP A 95 9.33 -5.42 33.64
C ASP A 95 9.62 -5.20 32.16
N PRO A 96 8.79 -5.76 31.26
CA PRO A 96 9.03 -5.66 29.83
C PRO A 96 8.77 -4.25 29.30
N ILE A 97 9.69 -3.75 28.48
CA ILE A 97 9.44 -2.57 27.64
C ILE A 97 8.89 -3.07 26.29
N THR A 98 7.67 -2.65 25.97
CA THR A 98 7.04 -3.02 24.70
C THR A 98 7.23 -1.88 23.70
N LEU A 99 7.85 -2.19 22.56
CA LEU A 99 7.94 -1.29 21.41
C LEU A 99 6.97 -1.76 20.34
N LYS A 100 6.11 -0.85 19.86
CA LYS A 100 5.22 -1.11 18.72
C LYS A 100 5.60 -0.19 17.57
N LEU A 101 5.69 -0.76 16.39
CA LEU A 101 5.89 -0.04 15.14
C LEU A 101 4.69 -0.30 14.25
N LYS A 102 4.01 0.78 13.86
CA LYS A 102 2.97 0.75 12.83
C LYS A 102 3.48 1.55 11.64
N ILE A 103 3.73 0.87 10.53
CA ILE A 103 4.16 1.51 9.28
C ILE A 103 2.93 1.66 8.39
N LYS A 104 2.70 2.90 7.94
CA LYS A 104 1.75 3.20 6.87
C LYS A 104 2.59 3.61 5.65
N SER A 105 2.52 2.86 4.59
CA SER A 105 3.07 3.27 3.31
C SER A 105 1.94 3.86 2.48
N PRO A 106 2.07 5.07 1.93
CA PRO A 106 1.11 5.59 0.96
C PRO A 106 1.14 4.75 -0.32
N ASP A 107 2.32 4.18 -0.60
CA ASP A 107 2.50 3.22 -1.66
C ASP A 107 2.48 1.81 -1.06
N ILE A 108 1.74 0.93 -1.70
CA ILE A 108 1.69 -0.48 -1.35
C ILE A 108 3.11 -0.96 -1.16
N SER A 109 3.50 -1.27 0.08
CA SER A 109 4.73 -1.99 0.34
C SER A 109 4.52 -3.45 -0.08
N LEU A 110 4.53 -3.68 -1.38
CA LEU A 110 4.42 -5.00 -2.00
C LEU A 110 5.62 -5.91 -1.63
N SER A 111 6.59 -5.37 -0.90
CA SER A 111 7.82 -6.07 -0.52
C SER A 111 7.63 -7.17 0.53
N MET A 112 6.45 -7.31 1.12
CA MET A 112 6.22 -8.30 2.17
C MET A 112 5.69 -9.65 1.67
N LEU A 113 5.27 -9.77 0.39
CA LEU A 113 4.45 -10.89 -0.05
C LEU A 113 5.21 -12.08 -0.66
N SER A 114 6.46 -11.95 -1.04
CA SER A 114 7.34 -13.08 -1.40
C SER A 114 8.78 -12.65 -1.72
N THR A 115 9.74 -13.54 -1.55
CA THR A 115 11.12 -13.32 -2.02
C THR A 115 11.16 -13.56 -3.53
N PRO A 116 11.64 -12.60 -4.36
CA PRO A 116 11.79 -12.84 -5.79
C PRO A 116 12.71 -14.03 -6.00
N THR A 117 12.29 -14.99 -6.80
CA THR A 117 13.19 -16.02 -7.25
C THR A 117 13.92 -15.51 -8.49
N ALA A 118 15.24 -15.71 -8.57
CA ALA A 118 16.03 -15.35 -9.74
C ALA A 118 15.43 -15.89 -11.07
N LEU A 119 14.72 -17.01 -11.00
CA LEU A 119 13.97 -17.57 -12.12
C LEU A 119 12.79 -16.68 -12.54
N ALA A 120 11.98 -16.20 -11.59
CA ALA A 120 10.83 -15.36 -11.89
C ALA A 120 11.25 -14.04 -12.55
N ASP A 121 12.32 -13.42 -12.06
CA ASP A 121 12.86 -12.20 -12.65
C ASP A 121 13.48 -12.45 -14.03
N SER A 122 14.15 -13.58 -14.22
CA SER A 122 14.68 -14.00 -15.52
C SER A 122 13.54 -14.22 -16.53
N VAL A 123 12.45 -14.88 -16.12
CA VAL A 123 11.25 -15.06 -16.96
C VAL A 123 10.65 -13.71 -17.33
N ALA A 124 10.44 -12.83 -16.34
CA ALA A 124 9.87 -11.51 -16.58
C ALA A 124 10.74 -10.70 -17.55
N SER A 125 12.06 -10.66 -17.34
CA SER A 125 12.97 -9.90 -18.21
C SER A 125 13.06 -10.45 -19.63
N THR A 126 12.84 -11.74 -19.81
CA THR A 126 12.88 -12.38 -21.13
C THR A 126 11.58 -12.17 -21.91
N PHE A 127 10.44 -12.27 -21.24
CA PHE A 127 9.13 -12.33 -21.90
C PHE A 127 8.30 -11.04 -21.82
N LEU A 128 8.60 -10.14 -20.87
CA LEU A 128 7.86 -8.90 -20.70
C LEU A 128 8.69 -7.71 -21.21
N GLY A 129 8.12 -6.94 -22.13
CA GLY A 129 8.77 -5.78 -22.74
C GLY A 129 9.76 -6.10 -23.86
N ASN A 130 10.04 -7.35 -24.13
CA ASN A 130 10.99 -7.75 -25.16
C ASN A 130 10.36 -7.67 -26.57
N LYS A 131 10.86 -6.74 -27.39
CA LYS A 131 10.36 -6.51 -28.75
C LYS A 131 10.67 -7.66 -29.73
N GLU A 132 11.73 -8.40 -29.50
CA GLU A 132 12.18 -9.45 -30.45
C GLU A 132 11.33 -10.70 -30.32
N HIS A 133 10.84 -11.00 -29.14
CA HIS A 133 10.15 -12.25 -28.86
C HIS A 133 8.63 -12.10 -28.65
N GLY A 134 8.13 -10.86 -28.39
CA GLY A 134 6.71 -10.63 -28.17
C GLY A 134 5.86 -10.84 -29.41
N ASP A 135 4.77 -11.60 -29.31
CA ASP A 135 3.77 -11.83 -30.38
C ASP A 135 2.45 -11.07 -30.14
N VAL A 136 2.38 -10.31 -29.05
CA VAL A 136 1.31 -9.35 -28.74
C VAL A 136 1.88 -8.04 -28.25
N ILE A 137 1.26 -6.94 -28.66
CA ILE A 137 1.60 -5.57 -28.29
C ILE A 137 0.38 -4.95 -27.60
N PHE A 138 0.52 -4.58 -26.34
CA PHE A 138 -0.47 -3.79 -25.62
C PHE A 138 -0.13 -2.30 -25.78
N ARG A 139 -1.08 -1.54 -26.33
CA ARG A 139 -0.93 -0.10 -26.55
C ARG A 139 -1.69 0.65 -25.47
N LEU A 140 -0.97 1.45 -24.65
CA LEU A 140 -1.50 2.25 -23.56
C LEU A 140 -1.10 3.72 -23.78
N GLY A 141 -2.02 4.49 -24.34
CA GLY A 141 -1.72 5.85 -24.78
C GLY A 141 -0.60 5.86 -25.83
N THR A 142 0.52 6.50 -25.51
CA THR A 142 1.71 6.58 -26.39
C THR A 142 2.75 5.49 -26.12
N ARG A 143 2.55 4.65 -25.10
CA ARG A 143 3.49 3.59 -24.70
C ARG A 143 3.02 2.23 -25.20
N GLU A 144 3.97 1.35 -25.48
CA GLU A 144 3.72 -0.02 -25.92
C GLU A 144 4.40 -1.00 -24.97
N LEU A 145 3.70 -2.09 -24.66
CA LEU A 145 4.20 -3.20 -23.87
C LEU A 145 4.13 -4.48 -24.71
N HIS A 146 5.29 -5.07 -24.97
CA HIS A 146 5.40 -6.33 -25.70
C HIS A 146 5.29 -7.50 -24.72
N ALA A 147 4.54 -8.55 -25.11
CA ALA A 147 4.34 -9.73 -24.29
C ALA A 147 4.10 -10.98 -25.17
N HIS A 148 3.88 -12.12 -24.53
CA HIS A 148 3.67 -13.42 -25.18
C HIS A 148 2.26 -13.93 -24.93
N ARG A 149 1.48 -14.14 -26.01
CA ARG A 149 0.12 -14.68 -25.95
C ARG A 149 0.06 -16.04 -25.25
N GLY A 150 0.96 -16.96 -25.62
CA GLY A 150 0.97 -18.29 -25.03
C GLY A 150 1.22 -18.27 -23.53
N PHE A 151 2.12 -17.42 -23.07
CA PHE A 151 2.39 -17.24 -21.64
C PHE A 151 1.18 -16.66 -20.90
N LEU A 152 0.62 -15.58 -21.43
CA LEU A 152 -0.53 -14.91 -20.81
C LEU A 152 -1.78 -15.79 -20.79
N SER A 153 -2.03 -16.55 -21.86
CA SER A 153 -3.14 -17.52 -21.92
C SER A 153 -3.03 -18.63 -20.88
N ALA A 154 -1.80 -19.05 -20.56
CA ALA A 154 -1.57 -20.06 -19.53
C ALA A 154 -1.75 -19.51 -18.10
N ARG A 155 -1.67 -18.19 -17.91
CA ARG A 155 -1.71 -17.53 -16.60
C ARG A 155 -3.02 -16.82 -16.29
N SER A 156 -3.85 -16.54 -17.30
CA SER A 156 -5.11 -15.82 -17.14
C SER A 156 -6.15 -16.33 -18.14
N GLU A 157 -7.29 -16.74 -17.64
CA GLU A 157 -8.44 -17.13 -18.45
C GLU A 157 -8.95 -15.98 -19.32
N TYR A 158 -8.87 -14.74 -18.83
CA TYR A 158 -9.22 -13.56 -19.60
C TYR A 158 -8.37 -13.44 -20.85
N PHE A 159 -7.04 -13.51 -20.73
CA PHE A 159 -6.15 -13.44 -21.87
C PHE A 159 -6.28 -14.65 -22.79
N SER A 160 -6.53 -15.84 -22.25
CA SER A 160 -6.84 -17.03 -23.05
C SER A 160 -8.10 -16.80 -23.89
N ALA A 161 -9.17 -16.29 -23.29
CA ALA A 161 -10.40 -15.99 -24.02
C ALA A 161 -10.19 -14.84 -25.03
N LEU A 162 -9.50 -13.78 -24.67
CA LEU A 162 -9.21 -12.64 -25.53
C LEU A 162 -8.51 -13.07 -26.83
N PHE A 163 -7.43 -13.85 -26.72
CA PHE A 163 -6.63 -14.25 -27.87
C PHE A 163 -7.30 -15.31 -28.76
N ASN A 164 -8.21 -16.11 -28.19
CA ASN A 164 -8.92 -17.17 -28.91
C ASN A 164 -10.29 -16.76 -29.49
N SER A 165 -10.83 -15.61 -29.02
CA SER A 165 -12.21 -15.20 -29.33
C SER A 165 -12.41 -14.65 -30.74
N GLY A 166 -11.34 -14.24 -31.45
CA GLY A 166 -11.42 -13.51 -32.70
C GLY A 166 -12.18 -12.16 -32.58
N MET A 167 -12.24 -11.61 -31.37
CA MET A 167 -12.91 -10.34 -31.09
C MET A 167 -12.25 -9.17 -31.83
N ARG A 168 -12.95 -8.02 -31.88
CA ARG A 168 -12.52 -6.83 -32.61
C ARG A 168 -11.17 -6.30 -32.14
N GLU A 169 -10.93 -6.40 -30.82
CA GLU A 169 -9.70 -5.96 -30.16
C GLU A 169 -8.45 -6.77 -30.58
N THR A 170 -8.65 -7.96 -31.16
CA THR A 170 -7.57 -8.86 -31.59
C THR A 170 -7.38 -8.91 -33.09
N ARG A 171 -8.08 -8.05 -33.87
CA ARG A 171 -8.00 -8.06 -35.34
C ARG A 171 -6.90 -7.17 -35.92
N ASP A 172 -6.41 -6.24 -35.10
CA ASP A 172 -5.33 -5.37 -35.55
C ASP A 172 -4.01 -6.12 -35.49
N LEU A 173 -3.43 -6.34 -36.67
CA LEU A 173 -2.12 -6.94 -36.80
C LEU A 173 -1.11 -5.90 -37.31
N THR A 174 0.12 -5.98 -36.82
CA THR A 174 1.23 -5.23 -37.41
C THR A 174 1.67 -5.87 -38.73
N ALA A 175 2.55 -5.19 -39.49
CA ALA A 175 3.16 -5.74 -40.68
C ALA A 175 3.91 -7.06 -40.43
N ASP A 176 4.36 -7.30 -39.21
CA ASP A 176 5.05 -8.51 -38.76
C ASP A 176 4.09 -9.55 -38.14
N ASP A 177 2.78 -9.47 -38.41
CA ASP A 177 1.73 -10.39 -37.91
C ASP A 177 1.61 -10.45 -36.38
N ARG A 178 1.99 -9.37 -35.68
CA ARG A 178 1.84 -9.24 -34.22
C ARG A 178 0.48 -8.68 -33.90
N MET A 179 -0.19 -9.27 -32.93
CA MET A 179 -1.49 -8.80 -32.46
C MET A 179 -1.33 -7.49 -31.66
N VAL A 180 -2.19 -6.52 -31.94
CA VAL A 180 -2.24 -5.24 -31.18
C VAL A 180 -3.52 -5.19 -30.38
N VAL A 181 -3.39 -4.95 -29.07
CA VAL A 181 -4.50 -4.77 -28.13
C VAL A 181 -4.41 -3.36 -27.54
N THR A 182 -5.42 -2.54 -27.74
CA THR A 182 -5.46 -1.19 -27.15
C THR A 182 -6.13 -1.23 -25.77
N VAL A 183 -5.44 -0.71 -24.77
CA VAL A 183 -5.92 -0.58 -23.40
C VAL A 183 -6.10 0.89 -23.09
N THR A 184 -7.34 1.29 -22.75
CA THR A 184 -7.74 2.70 -22.54
C THR A 184 -8.06 3.01 -21.10
N ASP A 185 -8.36 2.00 -20.28
CA ASP A 185 -8.97 2.15 -18.96
C ASP A 185 -7.94 2.24 -17.84
N PHE A 186 -6.69 1.91 -18.13
CA PHE A 186 -5.62 1.87 -17.14
C PHE A 186 -4.36 2.56 -17.66
N SER A 187 -3.55 3.08 -16.75
CA SER A 187 -2.24 3.61 -17.07
C SER A 187 -1.26 2.49 -17.47
N TYR A 188 -0.17 2.87 -18.13
CA TYR A 188 0.89 1.93 -18.47
C TYR A 188 1.48 1.27 -17.21
N ASP A 189 1.68 2.04 -16.15
CA ASP A 189 2.38 1.57 -14.95
C ASP A 189 1.49 0.58 -14.17
N GLU A 190 0.18 0.82 -14.05
CA GLU A 190 -0.77 -0.14 -13.48
C GLU A 190 -0.81 -1.45 -14.29
N PHE A 191 -0.91 -1.33 -15.60
CA PHE A 191 -0.94 -2.49 -16.50
C PHE A 191 0.38 -3.27 -16.43
N PHE A 192 1.51 -2.58 -16.42
CA PHE A 192 2.84 -3.20 -16.30
C PHE A 192 3.00 -3.98 -14.99
N VAL A 193 2.53 -3.44 -13.87
CA VAL A 193 2.54 -4.12 -12.57
C VAL A 193 1.74 -5.43 -12.62
N MET A 194 0.53 -5.40 -13.14
CA MET A 194 -0.28 -6.61 -13.32
C MET A 194 0.41 -7.63 -14.23
N MET A 195 0.95 -7.18 -15.36
CA MET A 195 1.66 -8.06 -16.31
C MET A 195 2.90 -8.68 -15.67
N ARG A 196 3.64 -7.92 -14.89
CA ARG A 196 4.79 -8.44 -14.14
C ARG A 196 4.37 -9.47 -13.10
N TYR A 197 3.27 -9.23 -12.39
CA TYR A 197 2.69 -10.23 -11.48
C TYR A 197 2.34 -11.52 -12.22
N LEU A 198 1.71 -11.45 -13.38
CA LEU A 198 1.42 -12.63 -14.19
C LEU A 198 2.68 -13.43 -14.56
N HIS A 199 3.81 -12.75 -14.81
CA HIS A 199 5.07 -13.39 -15.18
C HIS A 199 5.81 -13.97 -13.98
N THR A 200 5.77 -13.30 -12.83
CA THR A 200 6.59 -13.65 -11.65
C THR A 200 5.82 -14.37 -10.55
N GLY A 201 4.51 -14.19 -10.47
CA GLY A 201 3.70 -14.59 -9.32
C GLY A 201 4.04 -13.81 -8.05
N SER A 202 4.79 -12.70 -8.17
CA SER A 202 5.32 -11.94 -7.05
C SER A 202 4.96 -10.47 -7.18
N LEU A 203 4.74 -9.83 -6.03
CA LEU A 203 4.51 -8.39 -5.91
C LEU A 203 5.76 -7.63 -5.40
N ASN A 204 6.90 -8.30 -5.30
CA ASN A 204 8.17 -7.75 -4.81
C ASN A 204 8.86 -6.82 -5.82
N PHE A 205 8.13 -5.88 -6.37
CA PHE A 205 8.69 -4.86 -7.24
C PHE A 205 8.04 -3.51 -6.95
N LEU A 206 8.77 -2.45 -7.16
CA LEU A 206 8.28 -1.10 -6.95
C LEU A 206 7.21 -0.78 -7.98
N ALA A 207 5.98 -0.59 -7.50
CA ALA A 207 4.99 0.14 -8.25
C ALA A 207 5.44 1.60 -8.37
N GLY A 208 5.18 2.24 -9.50
CA GLY A 208 5.40 3.67 -9.63
C GLY A 208 4.56 4.47 -8.62
N PRO A 209 4.86 5.73 -8.38
CA PRO A 209 4.14 6.58 -7.41
C PRO A 209 2.64 6.71 -7.71
N ASP A 210 2.23 6.45 -8.94
CA ASP A 210 0.85 6.59 -9.40
C ASP A 210 0.05 5.27 -9.34
N VAL A 211 0.64 4.19 -8.82
CA VAL A 211 0.00 2.88 -8.72
C VAL A 211 -0.46 2.62 -7.29
N SER A 212 -1.77 2.52 -7.08
CA SER A 212 -2.40 2.28 -5.79
C SER A 212 -2.95 0.85 -5.66
N ALA A 213 -3.22 0.39 -4.41
CA ALA A 213 -3.90 -0.88 -4.17
C ALA A 213 -5.28 -0.91 -4.83
N ALA A 214 -6.00 0.21 -4.77
CA ALA A 214 -7.32 0.35 -5.38
C ALA A 214 -7.26 0.22 -6.91
N SER A 215 -6.26 0.81 -7.56
CA SER A 215 -6.10 0.69 -9.01
C SER A 215 -5.68 -0.72 -9.42
N LEU A 216 -4.78 -1.36 -8.66
CA LEU A 216 -4.39 -2.75 -8.90
C LEU A 216 -5.53 -3.73 -8.61
N PHE A 217 -6.37 -3.47 -7.63
CA PHE A 217 -7.58 -4.24 -7.39
C PHE A 217 -8.52 -4.18 -8.60
N LYS A 218 -8.81 -2.97 -9.10
CA LYS A 218 -9.69 -2.76 -10.26
C LYS A 218 -9.15 -3.43 -11.52
N ILE A 219 -7.85 -3.34 -11.81
CA ILE A 219 -7.26 -3.98 -12.98
C ILE A 219 -7.23 -5.50 -12.84
N SER A 220 -6.92 -6.03 -11.65
CA SER A 220 -6.90 -7.47 -11.40
C SER A 220 -8.29 -8.09 -11.50
N ASP A 221 -9.32 -7.39 -11.08
CA ASP A 221 -10.72 -7.80 -11.25
C ASP A 221 -11.09 -7.84 -12.74
N LYS A 222 -10.82 -6.76 -13.50
CA LYS A 222 -11.12 -6.70 -14.93
C LYS A 222 -10.45 -7.83 -15.73
N TYR A 223 -9.18 -8.13 -15.44
CA TYR A 223 -8.41 -9.14 -16.15
C TYR A 223 -8.45 -10.52 -15.50
N ASN A 224 -9.32 -10.72 -14.48
CA ASN A 224 -9.50 -11.96 -13.74
C ASN A 224 -8.19 -12.55 -13.21
N VAL A 225 -7.37 -11.70 -12.58
CA VAL A 225 -6.10 -12.09 -11.94
C VAL A 225 -6.33 -12.28 -10.44
N GLN A 226 -6.96 -13.42 -10.07
CA GLN A 226 -7.47 -13.66 -8.72
C GLN A 226 -6.43 -13.42 -7.61
N GLY A 227 -5.24 -14.02 -7.72
CA GLY A 227 -4.23 -13.88 -6.66
C GLY A 227 -3.73 -12.44 -6.47
N LEU A 228 -3.72 -11.62 -7.52
CA LEU A 228 -3.42 -10.19 -7.39
C LEU A 228 -4.58 -9.45 -6.73
N ARG A 229 -5.81 -9.79 -7.11
CA ARG A 229 -7.02 -9.18 -6.54
C ARG A 229 -7.10 -9.43 -5.05
N ASP A 230 -6.92 -10.67 -4.61
CA ASP A 230 -6.98 -11.04 -3.21
C ASP A 230 -5.89 -10.33 -2.39
N ALA A 231 -4.66 -10.29 -2.90
CA ALA A 231 -3.57 -9.56 -2.25
C ALA A 231 -3.83 -8.05 -2.15
N MET A 232 -4.51 -7.46 -3.15
CA MET A 232 -4.88 -6.04 -3.11
C MET A 232 -6.07 -5.77 -2.18
N GLU A 233 -7.02 -6.70 -2.09
CA GLU A 233 -8.10 -6.64 -1.12
C GLU A 233 -7.56 -6.62 0.31
N ASP A 234 -6.67 -7.55 0.65
CA ASP A 234 -5.99 -7.57 1.95
C ASP A 234 -5.24 -6.26 2.22
N CYS A 235 -4.51 -5.77 1.22
CA CYS A 235 -3.77 -4.52 1.33
C CYS A 235 -4.70 -3.30 1.58
N ILE A 236 -5.85 -3.25 0.93
CA ILE A 236 -6.86 -2.19 1.11
C ILE A 236 -7.42 -2.24 2.53
N VAL A 237 -7.77 -3.44 3.00
CA VAL A 237 -8.31 -3.64 4.35
C VAL A 237 -7.27 -3.25 5.41
N ASP A 238 -6.03 -3.71 5.28
CA ASP A 238 -4.95 -3.42 6.24
C ASP A 238 -4.60 -1.92 6.32
N ASN A 239 -4.82 -1.17 5.24
CA ASN A 239 -4.54 0.27 5.17
C ASN A 239 -5.80 1.14 5.27
N MET A 240 -6.93 0.56 5.65
CA MET A 240 -8.18 1.29 5.82
C MET A 240 -8.09 2.25 7.00
N ASP A 241 -8.51 3.50 6.79
CA ASP A 241 -8.57 4.51 7.83
C ASP A 241 -9.75 5.48 7.60
N VAL A 242 -9.99 6.36 8.58
CA VAL A 242 -11.10 7.32 8.54
C VAL A 242 -11.00 8.33 7.39
N GLY A 243 -9.81 8.50 6.82
CA GLY A 243 -9.55 9.41 5.70
C GLY A 243 -9.79 8.78 4.33
N ASN A 244 -9.80 7.44 4.23
CA ASN A 244 -9.90 6.75 2.94
C ASN A 244 -11.12 5.82 2.80
N VAL A 245 -11.73 5.38 3.90
CA VAL A 245 -12.83 4.39 3.86
C VAL A 245 -14.03 4.87 3.05
N VAL A 246 -14.39 6.15 3.14
CA VAL A 246 -15.53 6.71 2.39
C VAL A 246 -15.26 6.67 0.88
N ALA A 247 -14.09 7.16 0.45
CA ALA A 247 -13.69 7.10 -0.96
C ALA A 247 -13.62 5.66 -1.45
N THR A 248 -13.00 4.75 -0.69
CA THR A 248 -12.91 3.32 -1.01
C THR A 248 -14.30 2.71 -1.23
N LEU A 249 -15.25 2.96 -0.31
CA LEU A 249 -16.60 2.44 -0.40
C LEU A 249 -17.34 2.94 -1.64
N PHE A 250 -17.35 4.25 -1.85
CA PHE A 250 -18.14 4.86 -2.92
C PHE A 250 -17.50 4.71 -4.32
N ASP A 251 -16.17 4.75 -4.44
CA ASP A 251 -15.51 4.63 -5.74
C ASP A 251 -15.63 3.25 -6.36
N PHE A 252 -15.52 2.17 -5.53
CA PHE A 252 -15.53 0.82 -6.10
C PHE A 252 -15.94 -0.29 -5.15
N ALA A 253 -15.68 -0.20 -3.82
CA ALA A 253 -15.88 -1.32 -2.91
C ALA A 253 -17.35 -1.75 -2.80
N HIS A 254 -18.29 -0.85 -3.05
CA HIS A 254 -19.73 -1.15 -3.05
C HIS A 254 -20.13 -2.28 -4.00
N ARG A 255 -19.35 -2.53 -5.05
CA ARG A 255 -19.59 -3.60 -6.05
C ARG A 255 -19.13 -4.97 -5.57
N PHE A 256 -18.32 -5.04 -4.50
CA PHE A 256 -17.71 -6.26 -3.99
C PHE A 256 -18.22 -6.54 -2.58
N PRO A 257 -19.08 -7.56 -2.41
CA PRO A 257 -19.82 -7.77 -1.16
C PRO A 257 -18.95 -7.83 0.10
N THR A 258 -17.81 -8.53 0.04
CA THR A 258 -16.87 -8.66 1.17
C THR A 258 -16.28 -7.31 1.53
N LEU A 259 -15.68 -6.62 0.57
CA LEU A 259 -15.02 -5.35 0.79
C LEU A 259 -16.01 -4.25 1.18
N ARG A 260 -17.23 -4.27 0.59
CA ARG A 260 -18.33 -3.39 0.99
C ARG A 260 -18.67 -3.56 2.47
N GLN A 261 -18.86 -4.80 2.92
CA GLN A 261 -19.20 -5.07 4.31
C GLN A 261 -18.07 -4.62 5.24
N THR A 262 -16.82 -4.91 4.90
CA THR A 262 -15.65 -4.45 5.68
C THR A 262 -15.60 -2.93 5.80
N CYS A 263 -15.88 -2.18 4.72
CA CYS A 263 -15.94 -0.72 4.77
C CYS A 263 -17.09 -0.23 5.69
N LEU A 264 -18.27 -0.85 5.60
CA LEU A 264 -19.42 -0.49 6.44
C LEU A 264 -19.16 -0.78 7.91
N ASP A 265 -18.56 -1.93 8.23
CA ASP A 265 -18.19 -2.30 9.60
C ASP A 265 -17.18 -1.33 10.18
N PHE A 266 -16.16 -0.93 9.39
CA PHE A 266 -15.19 0.07 9.79
C PHE A 266 -15.85 1.44 10.05
N ILE A 267 -16.77 1.87 9.17
CA ILE A 267 -17.53 3.12 9.37
C ILE A 267 -18.38 3.05 10.63
N ALA A 268 -19.02 1.89 10.91
CA ALA A 268 -19.81 1.72 12.11
C ALA A 268 -18.97 1.83 13.38
N GLU A 269 -17.80 1.20 13.41
CA GLU A 269 -16.87 1.22 14.54
C GLU A 269 -16.27 2.61 14.79
N HIS A 270 -16.01 3.38 13.73
CA HIS A 270 -15.34 4.68 13.80
C HIS A 270 -16.26 5.85 13.38
N PHE A 271 -17.58 5.70 13.54
CA PHE A 271 -18.59 6.61 12.96
C PHE A 271 -18.34 8.08 13.27
N ASP A 272 -18.10 8.43 14.54
CA ASP A 272 -17.88 9.82 14.96
C ASP A 272 -16.60 10.43 14.37
N GLU A 273 -15.56 9.61 14.17
CA GLU A 273 -14.30 10.05 13.57
C GLU A 273 -14.46 10.25 12.06
N VAL A 274 -15.10 9.30 11.37
CA VAL A 274 -15.39 9.41 9.94
C VAL A 274 -16.28 10.62 9.65
N ARG A 275 -17.32 10.85 10.45
CA ARG A 275 -18.20 12.00 10.32
C ARG A 275 -17.44 13.33 10.48
N LYS A 276 -16.51 13.43 11.42
CA LYS A 276 -15.69 14.64 11.62
C LYS A 276 -14.80 14.97 10.42
N THR A 277 -14.50 14.02 9.55
CA THR A 277 -13.73 14.29 8.32
C THR A 277 -14.54 15.09 7.30
N GLY A 278 -15.87 15.04 7.35
CA GLY A 278 -16.76 15.65 6.36
C GLY A 278 -16.66 15.02 4.97
N LEU A 279 -16.12 13.79 4.87
CA LEU A 279 -15.95 13.12 3.58
C LEU A 279 -17.25 12.51 3.06
N ILE A 280 -18.16 12.13 3.94
CA ILE A 280 -19.48 11.60 3.57
C ILE A 280 -20.29 12.66 2.81
N GLU A 281 -20.24 13.90 3.28
CA GLU A 281 -20.95 15.04 2.67
C GLU A 281 -20.32 15.50 1.33
N LYS A 282 -19.09 15.11 1.08
CA LYS A 282 -18.34 15.45 -0.16
C LYS A 282 -18.48 14.41 -1.26
N VAL A 283 -19.21 13.32 -1.03
CA VAL A 283 -19.42 12.30 -2.06
C VAL A 283 -20.17 12.91 -3.24
N GLU A 284 -19.55 12.86 -4.42
CA GLU A 284 -20.14 13.38 -5.65
C GLU A 284 -21.17 12.39 -6.22
N TRP A 285 -22.36 12.89 -6.51
CA TRP A 285 -23.47 12.12 -7.06
C TRP A 285 -23.59 12.36 -8.55
N SER A 286 -23.75 11.28 -9.31
CA SER A 286 -24.09 11.34 -10.74
C SER A 286 -25.39 10.61 -11.02
N VAL A 287 -25.97 10.84 -12.20
CA VAL A 287 -27.18 10.10 -12.63
C VAL A 287 -26.91 8.60 -12.70
N GLU A 288 -25.70 8.22 -13.04
CA GLU A 288 -25.28 6.81 -13.22
C GLU A 288 -25.14 6.07 -11.90
N ASN A 289 -24.64 6.74 -10.85
CA ASN A 289 -24.37 6.13 -9.55
C ASN A 289 -25.43 6.44 -8.48
N TYR A 290 -26.45 7.25 -8.80
CA TYR A 290 -27.43 7.76 -7.84
C TYR A 290 -28.10 6.65 -7.01
N ARG A 291 -28.52 5.57 -7.68
CA ARG A 291 -29.23 4.47 -7.01
C ARG A 291 -28.33 3.75 -5.99
N ASP A 292 -27.15 3.38 -6.43
CA ASP A 292 -26.18 2.63 -5.61
C ASP A 292 -25.72 3.47 -4.42
N TYR A 293 -25.48 4.76 -4.67
CA TYR A 293 -25.05 5.69 -3.62
C TYR A 293 -26.19 6.01 -2.63
N ALA A 294 -27.43 6.11 -3.09
CA ALA A 294 -28.57 6.29 -2.21
C ALA A 294 -28.79 5.06 -1.28
N GLU A 295 -28.56 3.84 -1.80
CA GLU A 295 -28.61 2.63 -0.99
C GLU A 295 -27.49 2.62 0.05
N LEU A 296 -26.25 2.96 -0.33
CA LEU A 296 -25.11 3.05 0.58
C LEU A 296 -25.32 4.10 1.68
N MET A 297 -25.80 5.27 1.32
CA MET A 297 -26.09 6.33 2.30
C MET A 297 -27.15 5.88 3.29
N ASN A 298 -28.19 5.16 2.85
CA ASN A 298 -29.20 4.61 3.75
C ASN A 298 -28.62 3.56 4.69
N GLU A 299 -27.65 2.77 4.25
CA GLU A 299 -26.95 1.81 5.11
C GLU A 299 -26.10 2.54 6.15
N ILE A 300 -25.33 3.54 5.73
CA ILE A 300 -24.52 4.36 6.64
C ILE A 300 -25.39 5.05 7.70
N VAL A 301 -26.56 5.55 7.33
CA VAL A 301 -27.51 6.16 8.29
C VAL A 301 -28.04 5.13 9.28
N LYS A 302 -28.29 3.89 8.85
CA LYS A 302 -28.79 2.83 9.74
C LYS A 302 -27.76 2.34 10.75
N ILE A 303 -26.48 2.38 10.42
CA ILE A 303 -25.39 2.01 11.32
C ILE A 303 -24.94 3.17 12.23
N ALA A 304 -25.45 4.39 11.97
CA ALA A 304 -25.17 5.54 12.83
C ALA A 304 -25.68 5.29 14.25
N PRO A 305 -24.91 5.63 15.29
CA PRO A 305 -25.37 5.53 16.68
C PRO A 305 -26.66 6.34 16.92
N ASP A 306 -27.58 5.82 17.73
CA ASP A 306 -28.89 6.46 18.04
C ASP A 306 -28.78 7.91 18.53
N SER A 307 -27.62 8.28 19.09
CA SER A 307 -27.36 9.66 19.55
C SER A 307 -27.32 10.70 18.44
N VAL A 308 -27.22 10.28 17.17
CA VAL A 308 -27.11 11.15 15.98
C VAL A 308 -28.46 11.33 15.30
N VAL A 309 -29.37 10.36 15.40
CA VAL A 309 -30.69 10.38 14.73
C VAL A 309 -31.66 11.40 15.32
N HIS A 310 -31.43 11.88 16.55
CA HIS A 310 -32.31 12.81 17.25
C HIS A 310 -31.94 14.30 17.13
N LYS A 311 -31.00 14.66 16.25
CA LYS A 311 -30.54 16.06 16.07
C LYS A 311 -30.78 16.64 14.66
N VAL A 312 -31.67 16.04 13.88
CA VAL A 312 -32.09 16.60 12.59
C VAL A 312 -33.50 17.15 12.70
#